data_493b8db099eec0d8a3a3c98143cf3acf
#
_entry.id   493b8db099eec0d8a3a3c98143cf3acf
#
_cell.length_a   1.000
_cell.length_b   1.000
_cell.length_c   1.000
_cell.angle_alpha   90.00
_cell.angle_beta   90.00
_cell.angle_gamma   90.00
#
_symmetry.space_group_name_H-M   'P 1'
#
loop_
_entity.id
_entity.type
_entity.pdbx_description
1 polymer ?
#
loop_
_entity_poly.entity_id
_entity_poly.type
_entity_poly.pdbx_seq_one_letter_code
_entity_poly.pdbx_strand_id
1 'polypeptide(L)'
;MNVLFVGNGINRFANIVPGWSELFSKAVNIDGFKMQKSLTPTMEYDLNTHLILDRDPTKKSTDIKRSIAAYLKGIQNGLPKNWADTIHKRLMDVAPSIVLTTNYDYFLEYAADDNFSLEKASTREILYSKERFRTSGAHQIFHIHGEISSPSSICLGYAHYIGSIQYIRSELTKTYKSGKSFHLYAVLNGEEPPVPNRWYYHFFMDDIYILGFGMDAAELDIWWLLNYRAELMHRYPGLIKNKIVYLETDSSNDYAPKHIWESVEKDAKTREKYIEEKICYERNKEILEEKKILLETFHVEVVDCTNQSDSENGVDSHCIYGKRYERAMPRLRDGCALALP
;
A
#
# COMPACT_ATOMS: atom_id res chain seq x y z
N MET A 1 11.32 3.97 17.27
CA MET A 1 10.80 2.59 17.07
C MET A 1 10.81 2.35 15.57
N ASN A 2 10.85 1.09 15.10
CA ASN A 2 10.74 0.80 13.68
C ASN A 2 9.32 0.34 13.35
N VAL A 3 8.87 0.67 12.14
CA VAL A 3 7.56 0.34 11.61
C VAL A 3 7.73 -0.22 10.20
N LEU A 4 7.05 -1.30 9.90
CA LEU A 4 6.95 -1.83 8.54
C LEU A 4 5.64 -1.37 7.90
N PHE A 5 5.71 -0.82 6.69
CA PHE A 5 4.54 -0.47 5.91
C PHE A 5 4.45 -1.37 4.66
N VAL A 6 3.41 -2.18 4.58
CA VAL A 6 3.25 -3.21 3.53
C VAL A 6 2.06 -2.87 2.63
N GLY A 7 2.31 -2.86 1.33
CA GLY A 7 1.25 -2.74 0.32
C GLY A 7 0.86 -4.07 -0.32
N ASN A 8 -0.05 -4.01 -1.30
CA ASN A 8 -0.60 -5.20 -1.97
C ASN A 8 0.38 -5.89 -2.94
N GLY A 9 1.54 -5.30 -3.18
CA GLY A 9 2.58 -5.90 -4.03
C GLY A 9 3.00 -7.29 -3.56
N ILE A 10 3.06 -7.50 -2.24
CA ILE A 10 3.40 -8.81 -1.66
C ILE A 10 2.33 -9.88 -1.97
N ASN A 11 1.05 -9.53 -1.93
CA ASN A 11 -0.05 -10.44 -2.28
C ASN A 11 -0.08 -10.75 -3.78
N ARG A 12 0.20 -9.74 -4.61
CA ARG A 12 0.31 -9.89 -6.07
C ARG A 12 1.49 -10.79 -6.44
N PHE A 13 2.61 -10.62 -5.78
CA PHE A 13 3.76 -11.50 -5.94
C PHE A 13 3.39 -12.96 -5.61
N ALA A 14 2.67 -13.20 -4.54
CA ALA A 14 2.22 -14.54 -4.17
C ALA A 14 1.05 -15.07 -5.07
N ASN A 15 0.61 -14.30 -6.08
CA ASN A 15 -0.55 -14.60 -6.94
C ASN A 15 -1.84 -14.87 -6.15
N ILE A 16 -1.99 -14.23 -5.00
CA ILE A 16 -3.12 -14.47 -4.10
C ILE A 16 -4.25 -13.48 -4.37
N VAL A 17 -3.94 -12.19 -4.45
CA VAL A 17 -4.94 -11.13 -4.65
C VAL A 17 -4.72 -10.45 -5.99
N PRO A 18 -5.77 -10.27 -6.80
CA PRO A 18 -5.66 -9.58 -8.08
C PRO A 18 -5.35 -8.10 -7.91
N GLY A 19 -4.89 -7.45 -8.98
CA GLY A 19 -4.80 -5.99 -9.04
C GLY A 19 -6.18 -5.34 -8.99
N TRP A 20 -6.23 -4.03 -8.76
CA TRP A 20 -7.46 -3.24 -8.57
C TRP A 20 -8.53 -3.51 -9.63
N SER A 21 -8.14 -3.46 -10.85
CA SER A 21 -9.01 -3.59 -12.00
C SER A 21 -9.68 -4.95 -12.10
N GLU A 22 -8.92 -5.99 -11.83
CA GLU A 22 -9.41 -7.36 -11.80
C GLU A 22 -10.30 -7.60 -10.56
N LEU A 23 -9.91 -7.01 -9.43
CA LEU A 23 -10.70 -7.04 -8.19
C LEU A 23 -12.10 -6.47 -8.43
N PHE A 24 -12.17 -5.29 -9.07
CA PHE A 24 -13.44 -4.66 -9.39
C PHE A 24 -14.30 -5.52 -10.32
N SER A 25 -13.74 -5.98 -11.43
CA SER A 25 -14.48 -6.77 -12.41
C SER A 25 -15.02 -8.09 -11.83
N LYS A 26 -14.24 -8.73 -10.96
CA LYS A 26 -14.62 -10.01 -10.33
C LYS A 26 -15.55 -9.86 -9.13
N ALA A 27 -15.32 -8.84 -8.30
CA ALA A 27 -16.09 -8.66 -7.06
C ALA A 27 -17.48 -8.07 -7.31
N VAL A 28 -17.64 -7.22 -8.32
CA VAL A 28 -18.87 -6.44 -8.51
C VAL A 28 -19.72 -6.95 -9.67
N ASN A 29 -19.15 -7.79 -10.53
CA ASN A 29 -19.81 -8.48 -11.66
C ASN A 29 -20.80 -7.57 -12.40
N ILE A 30 -20.29 -6.46 -12.95
CA ILE A 30 -21.11 -5.50 -13.72
C ILE A 30 -21.04 -5.89 -15.18
N ASP A 31 -22.14 -6.39 -15.74
CA ASP A 31 -22.27 -6.61 -17.16
C ASP A 31 -22.02 -5.28 -17.92
N GLY A 32 -21.08 -5.32 -18.85
CA GLY A 32 -20.72 -4.14 -19.67
C GLY A 32 -19.72 -3.18 -19.02
N PHE A 33 -19.12 -3.53 -17.87
CA PHE A 33 -18.02 -2.76 -17.31
C PHE A 33 -16.79 -2.84 -18.23
N LYS A 34 -16.42 -1.71 -18.79
CA LYS A 34 -15.16 -1.55 -19.50
C LYS A 34 -14.24 -0.68 -18.66
N MET A 35 -13.15 -1.27 -18.20
CA MET A 35 -12.09 -0.50 -17.56
C MET A 35 -11.60 0.61 -18.47
N GLN A 36 -11.56 1.80 -17.93
CA GLN A 36 -10.99 2.96 -18.59
C GLN A 36 -9.49 3.03 -18.22
N LYS A 37 -8.61 2.68 -19.15
CA LYS A 37 -7.14 2.68 -18.93
C LYS A 37 -6.57 4.03 -18.44
N SER A 38 -7.34 5.10 -18.54
CA SER A 38 -6.96 6.46 -18.15
C SER A 38 -7.48 6.90 -16.78
N LEU A 39 -8.31 6.08 -16.11
CA LEU A 39 -8.84 6.43 -14.79
C LEU A 39 -7.97 5.85 -13.68
N THR A 40 -7.89 6.60 -12.59
CA THR A 40 -7.31 6.07 -11.34
C THR A 40 -8.25 5.06 -10.69
N PRO A 41 -7.77 4.14 -9.84
CA PRO A 41 -8.62 3.19 -9.12
C PRO A 41 -9.75 3.86 -8.33
N THR A 42 -9.51 5.03 -7.75
CA THR A 42 -10.52 5.82 -7.04
C THR A 42 -11.63 6.33 -7.96
N MET A 43 -11.26 6.84 -9.16
CA MET A 43 -12.23 7.27 -10.16
C MET A 43 -13.04 6.09 -10.71
N GLU A 44 -12.39 4.95 -10.92
CA GLU A 44 -13.08 3.73 -11.35
C GLU A 44 -14.12 3.27 -10.33
N TYR A 45 -13.77 3.31 -9.04
CA TYR A 45 -14.72 3.00 -7.97
C TYR A 45 -15.92 3.94 -7.99
N ASP A 46 -15.70 5.25 -8.05
CA ASP A 46 -16.78 6.24 -8.00
C ASP A 46 -17.68 6.12 -9.25
N LEU A 47 -17.09 5.99 -10.44
CA LEU A 47 -17.84 5.76 -11.68
C LEU A 47 -18.72 4.50 -11.59
N ASN A 48 -18.14 3.40 -11.17
CA ASN A 48 -18.87 2.13 -11.08
C ASN A 48 -19.96 2.16 -10.02
N THR A 49 -19.68 2.83 -8.91
CA THR A 49 -20.70 3.05 -7.88
C THR A 49 -21.92 3.76 -8.45
N HIS A 50 -21.73 4.85 -9.19
CA HIS A 50 -22.85 5.56 -9.83
C HIS A 50 -23.56 4.71 -10.88
N LEU A 51 -22.83 4.01 -11.74
CA LEU A 51 -23.46 3.13 -12.76
C LEU A 51 -24.29 2.01 -12.14
N ILE A 52 -23.89 1.49 -10.99
CA ILE A 52 -24.67 0.46 -10.25
C ILE A 52 -25.93 1.08 -9.65
N LEU A 53 -25.79 2.24 -8.99
CA LEU A 53 -26.92 2.91 -8.36
C LEU A 53 -27.96 3.39 -9.37
N ASP A 54 -27.54 3.81 -10.55
CA ASP A 54 -28.44 4.19 -11.66
C ASP A 54 -29.24 3.00 -12.19
N ARG A 55 -28.62 1.81 -12.23
CA ARG A 55 -29.29 0.57 -12.69
C ARG A 55 -30.18 -0.05 -11.63
N ASP A 56 -29.80 0.07 -10.37
CA ASP A 56 -30.51 -0.52 -9.23
C ASP A 56 -30.53 0.47 -8.05
N PRO A 57 -31.55 1.35 -8.01
CA PRO A 57 -31.70 2.34 -6.94
C PRO A 57 -31.92 1.76 -5.54
N THR A 58 -32.12 0.45 -5.41
CA THR A 58 -32.24 -0.21 -4.11
C THR A 58 -30.88 -0.46 -3.46
N LYS A 59 -29.81 -0.47 -4.24
CA LYS A 59 -28.43 -0.67 -3.76
C LYS A 59 -27.87 0.61 -3.12
N LYS A 60 -26.85 0.41 -2.32
CA LYS A 60 -26.06 1.46 -1.65
C LYS A 60 -24.59 1.28 -1.99
N SER A 61 -23.80 2.34 -1.92
CA SER A 61 -22.33 2.26 -2.07
C SER A 61 -21.67 1.25 -1.12
N THR A 62 -22.25 1.06 0.07
CA THR A 62 -21.82 0.04 1.04
C THR A 62 -22.01 -1.39 0.55
N ASP A 63 -22.94 -1.65 -0.38
CA ASP A 63 -23.16 -3.00 -0.92
C ASP A 63 -22.03 -3.40 -1.86
N ILE A 64 -21.46 -2.42 -2.58
CA ILE A 64 -20.27 -2.62 -3.41
C ILE A 64 -19.07 -3.00 -2.53
N LYS A 65 -18.85 -2.27 -1.44
CA LYS A 65 -17.80 -2.59 -0.46
C LYS A 65 -17.98 -4.00 0.15
N ARG A 66 -19.23 -4.39 0.43
CA ARG A 66 -19.55 -5.76 0.90
C ARG A 66 -19.22 -6.82 -0.14
N SER A 67 -19.49 -6.57 -1.43
CA SER A 67 -19.15 -7.48 -2.51
C SER A 67 -17.63 -7.67 -2.63
N ILE A 68 -16.85 -6.58 -2.55
CA ILE A 68 -15.39 -6.63 -2.56
C ILE A 68 -14.87 -7.41 -1.35
N ALA A 69 -15.37 -7.10 -0.16
CA ALA A 69 -14.99 -7.80 1.07
C ALA A 69 -15.34 -9.30 1.02
N ALA A 70 -16.50 -9.66 0.48
CA ALA A 70 -16.93 -11.04 0.32
C ALA A 70 -16.03 -11.80 -0.67
N TYR A 71 -15.66 -11.16 -1.79
CA TYR A 71 -14.74 -11.73 -2.76
C TYR A 71 -13.36 -12.00 -2.17
N LEU A 72 -12.75 -11.02 -1.49
CA LEU A 72 -11.45 -11.16 -0.84
C LEU A 72 -11.49 -12.22 0.28
N LYS A 73 -12.57 -12.27 1.05
CA LYS A 73 -12.79 -13.30 2.06
C LYS A 73 -12.88 -14.70 1.44
N GLY A 74 -13.51 -14.80 0.26
CA GLY A 74 -13.55 -16.05 -0.53
C GLY A 74 -12.16 -16.53 -0.91
N ILE A 75 -11.30 -15.62 -1.40
CA ILE A 75 -9.89 -15.94 -1.70
C ILE A 75 -9.18 -16.42 -0.43
N GLN A 76 -9.27 -15.67 0.66
CA GLN A 76 -8.60 -16.00 1.92
C GLN A 76 -9.01 -17.35 2.47
N ASN A 77 -10.30 -17.70 2.43
CA ASN A 77 -10.81 -18.99 2.89
C ASN A 77 -10.43 -20.17 1.97
N GLY A 78 -10.12 -19.90 0.71
CA GLY A 78 -9.73 -20.90 -0.30
C GLY A 78 -8.24 -21.25 -0.28
N LEU A 79 -7.42 -20.56 0.49
CA LEU A 79 -5.99 -20.83 0.54
C LEU A 79 -5.67 -22.15 1.27
N PRO A 80 -4.70 -22.90 0.77
CA PRO A 80 -4.21 -24.09 1.48
C PRO A 80 -3.57 -23.70 2.81
N LYS A 81 -3.67 -24.56 3.83
CA LYS A 81 -3.13 -24.29 5.16
C LYS A 81 -1.61 -24.06 5.20
N ASN A 82 -0.89 -24.59 4.24
CA ASN A 82 0.59 -24.43 4.12
C ASN A 82 1.02 -23.26 3.23
N TRP A 83 0.11 -22.36 2.86
CA TRP A 83 0.46 -21.16 2.10
C TRP A 83 1.47 -20.26 2.83
N ALA A 84 1.59 -20.43 4.15
CA ALA A 84 2.45 -19.65 5.03
C ALA A 84 3.96 -19.88 4.83
N ASP A 85 4.39 -20.87 4.03
CA ASP A 85 5.80 -21.00 3.58
C ASP A 85 6.19 -19.94 2.53
N THR A 86 5.32 -18.97 2.37
CA THR A 86 5.43 -17.89 1.41
C THR A 86 6.30 -16.74 1.92
N ILE A 87 6.49 -15.75 1.07
CA ILE A 87 7.15 -14.48 1.38
C ILE A 87 6.53 -13.78 2.61
N HIS A 88 5.23 -13.95 2.85
CA HIS A 88 4.52 -13.34 3.99
C HIS A 88 5.10 -13.82 5.33
N LYS A 89 5.30 -15.13 5.50
CA LYS A 89 5.89 -15.67 6.73
C LYS A 89 7.30 -15.13 6.97
N ARG A 90 8.14 -15.22 5.93
CA ARG A 90 9.53 -14.69 6.01
C ARG A 90 9.57 -13.20 6.32
N LEU A 91 8.61 -12.43 5.79
CA LEU A 91 8.49 -11.02 6.10
C LEU A 91 8.09 -10.79 7.56
N MET A 92 7.08 -11.52 8.05
CA MET A 92 6.61 -11.36 9.44
C MET A 92 7.65 -11.85 10.47
N ASP A 93 8.48 -12.83 10.13
CA ASP A 93 9.60 -13.28 10.98
C ASP A 93 10.67 -12.18 11.22
N VAL A 94 10.78 -11.20 10.32
CA VAL A 94 11.72 -10.07 10.45
C VAL A 94 11.01 -8.72 10.68
N ALA A 95 9.69 -8.69 10.69
CA ALA A 95 8.91 -7.46 10.85
C ALA A 95 9.02 -6.93 12.29
N PRO A 96 9.00 -5.60 12.47
CA PRO A 96 8.88 -4.99 13.79
C PRO A 96 7.49 -5.24 14.39
N SER A 97 7.33 -4.90 15.68
CA SER A 97 6.05 -5.07 16.40
C SER A 97 4.89 -4.24 15.82
N ILE A 98 5.19 -3.16 15.10
CA ILE A 98 4.18 -2.32 14.45
C ILE A 98 4.25 -2.53 12.94
N VAL A 99 3.12 -2.91 12.35
CA VAL A 99 2.96 -3.07 10.91
C VAL A 99 1.77 -2.24 10.45
N LEU A 100 1.97 -1.43 9.42
CA LEU A 100 0.93 -0.70 8.71
C LEU A 100 0.66 -1.40 7.38
N THR A 101 -0.61 -1.51 6.99
CA THR A 101 -0.93 -2.06 5.67
C THR A 101 -2.13 -1.38 5.03
N THR A 102 -2.08 -1.20 3.71
CA THR A 102 -3.23 -0.79 2.90
C THR A 102 -4.08 -1.99 2.47
N ASN A 103 -3.62 -3.22 2.74
CA ASN A 103 -4.35 -4.43 2.39
C ASN A 103 -5.59 -4.61 3.26
N TYR A 104 -6.64 -5.14 2.69
CA TYR A 104 -7.92 -5.37 3.40
C TYR A 104 -8.04 -6.78 3.99
N ASP A 105 -7.21 -7.72 3.51
CA ASP A 105 -7.15 -9.12 3.92
C ASP A 105 -6.29 -9.32 5.17
N TYR A 106 -6.28 -10.55 5.69
CA TYR A 106 -5.53 -10.90 6.91
C TYR A 106 -4.36 -11.85 6.65
N PHE A 107 -3.75 -11.78 5.46
CA PHE A 107 -2.63 -12.67 5.14
C PHE A 107 -1.40 -12.41 6.02
N LEU A 108 -1.17 -11.17 6.42
CA LEU A 108 -0.07 -10.82 7.33
C LEU A 108 -0.31 -11.40 8.73
N GLU A 109 -1.54 -11.33 9.22
CA GLU A 109 -1.92 -11.88 10.52
C GLU A 109 -1.76 -13.39 10.57
N TYR A 110 -2.25 -14.11 9.55
CA TYR A 110 -2.07 -15.56 9.46
C TYR A 110 -0.61 -15.96 9.27
N ALA A 111 0.20 -15.11 8.64
CA ALA A 111 1.63 -15.34 8.51
C ALA A 111 2.38 -15.12 9.83
N ALA A 112 1.91 -14.18 10.66
CA ALA A 112 2.50 -13.89 11.96
C ALA A 112 2.13 -14.94 13.02
N ASP A 113 0.93 -15.51 12.96
CA ASP A 113 0.44 -16.52 13.89
C ASP A 113 -0.47 -17.53 13.19
N ASP A 114 -0.03 -18.77 13.09
CA ASP A 114 -0.77 -19.87 12.45
C ASP A 114 -2.12 -20.16 13.16
N ASN A 115 -2.28 -19.73 14.41
CA ASN A 115 -3.49 -19.85 15.20
C ASN A 115 -4.33 -18.56 15.21
N PHE A 116 -3.98 -17.58 14.37
CA PHE A 116 -4.72 -16.33 14.31
C PHE A 116 -6.22 -16.60 14.12
N SER A 117 -7.03 -16.02 14.99
CA SER A 117 -8.47 -15.99 14.88
C SER A 117 -8.96 -14.56 14.82
N LEU A 118 -9.99 -14.32 14.04
CA LEU A 118 -10.56 -12.99 13.87
C LEU A 118 -11.33 -12.59 15.13
N GLU A 119 -10.60 -12.05 16.08
CA GLU A 119 -11.19 -11.50 17.29
C GLU A 119 -11.85 -10.13 17.05
N LYS A 120 -12.43 -9.60 18.11
CA LYS A 120 -13.04 -8.27 18.10
C LYS A 120 -11.98 -7.22 17.75
N ALA A 121 -12.33 -6.28 16.87
CA ALA A 121 -11.45 -5.16 16.56
C ALA A 121 -11.02 -4.39 17.82
N SER A 122 -9.81 -3.82 17.80
CA SER A 122 -9.27 -2.98 18.87
C SER A 122 -10.15 -1.76 19.19
N THR A 123 -10.98 -1.34 18.25
CA THR A 123 -11.85 -0.16 18.35
C THR A 123 -13.24 -0.46 17.78
N ARG A 124 -14.22 0.37 18.16
CA ARG A 124 -15.56 0.39 17.56
C ARG A 124 -15.65 1.27 16.32
N GLU A 125 -14.55 1.81 15.87
CA GLU A 125 -14.46 2.62 14.67
C GLU A 125 -15.02 1.87 13.45
N ILE A 126 -15.91 2.52 12.71
CA ILE A 126 -16.57 1.95 11.52
C ILE A 126 -16.14 2.60 10.21
N LEU A 127 -15.51 3.79 10.28
CA LEU A 127 -15.03 4.55 9.14
C LEU A 127 -13.57 4.97 9.36
N TYR A 128 -12.81 5.08 8.28
CA TYR A 128 -11.47 5.67 8.21
C TYR A 128 -10.36 4.96 8.99
N SER A 129 -10.58 3.84 9.61
CA SER A 129 -9.57 2.96 10.23
C SER A 129 -8.35 3.69 10.85
N LYS A 130 -8.58 4.71 11.68
CA LYS A 130 -7.53 5.58 12.23
C LYS A 130 -6.72 4.94 13.34
N GLU A 131 -7.38 4.08 14.11
CA GLU A 131 -6.82 3.40 15.28
C GLU A 131 -7.07 1.89 15.25
N ARG A 132 -7.61 1.39 14.14
CA ARG A 132 -7.97 -0.02 14.00
C ARG A 132 -6.72 -0.84 13.71
N PHE A 133 -6.44 -1.78 14.58
CA PHE A 133 -5.41 -2.79 14.37
C PHE A 133 -5.88 -4.17 14.80
N ARG A 134 -5.18 -5.18 14.33
CA ARG A 134 -5.28 -6.57 14.77
C ARG A 134 -4.00 -6.96 15.46
N THR A 135 -4.11 -7.75 16.53
CA THR A 135 -2.95 -8.35 17.18
C THR A 135 -2.78 -9.76 16.66
N SER A 136 -1.59 -10.09 16.19
CA SER A 136 -1.24 -11.44 15.75
C SER A 136 0.21 -11.73 16.14
N GLY A 137 0.43 -12.77 16.94
CA GLY A 137 1.73 -13.03 17.54
C GLY A 137 2.24 -11.82 18.33
N ALA A 138 3.43 -11.34 17.98
CA ALA A 138 4.06 -10.17 18.61
C ALA A 138 3.72 -8.84 17.89
N HIS A 139 2.85 -8.86 16.88
CA HIS A 139 2.62 -7.73 16.01
C HIS A 139 1.27 -7.06 16.24
N GLN A 140 1.25 -5.72 16.10
CA GLN A 140 0.05 -4.92 15.92
C GLN A 140 0.00 -4.49 14.45
N ILE A 141 -1.00 -4.99 13.72
CA ILE A 141 -1.15 -4.79 12.28
C ILE A 141 -2.31 -3.82 12.04
N PHE A 142 -2.00 -2.61 11.57
CA PHE A 142 -2.95 -1.55 11.30
C PHE A 142 -3.43 -1.61 9.85
N HIS A 143 -4.71 -1.88 9.63
CA HIS A 143 -5.36 -1.81 8.32
C HIS A 143 -5.79 -0.37 8.03
N ILE A 144 -4.86 0.45 7.55
CA ILE A 144 -5.06 1.90 7.43
C ILE A 144 -6.14 2.30 6.42
N HIS A 145 -6.39 1.46 5.43
CA HIS A 145 -7.47 1.65 4.44
C HIS A 145 -8.70 0.76 4.69
N GLY A 146 -8.81 0.18 5.89
CA GLY A 146 -9.92 -0.68 6.25
C GLY A 146 -9.67 -2.17 6.06
N GLU A 147 -10.65 -2.98 6.39
CA GLU A 147 -10.51 -4.44 6.46
C GLU A 147 -11.79 -5.18 6.03
N ILE A 148 -11.65 -6.40 5.55
CA ILE A 148 -12.76 -7.20 5.02
C ILE A 148 -13.83 -7.60 6.05
N SER A 149 -13.51 -7.63 7.35
CA SER A 149 -14.50 -7.87 8.40
C SER A 149 -15.39 -6.67 8.70
N SER A 150 -14.96 -5.48 8.27
CA SER A 150 -15.68 -4.21 8.42
C SER A 150 -15.77 -3.48 7.07
N PRO A 151 -16.61 -3.93 6.12
CA PRO A 151 -16.64 -3.39 4.75
C PRO A 151 -16.85 -1.88 4.68
N SER A 152 -17.56 -1.28 5.63
CA SER A 152 -17.76 0.17 5.70
C SER A 152 -16.46 0.94 5.92
N SER A 153 -15.44 0.31 6.53
CA SER A 153 -14.13 0.93 6.76
C SER A 153 -13.25 0.99 5.51
N ILE A 154 -13.56 0.20 4.48
CA ILE A 154 -12.75 0.09 3.27
C ILE A 154 -12.69 1.44 2.54
N CYS A 155 -11.47 1.95 2.33
CA CYS A 155 -11.19 3.19 1.61
C CYS A 155 -11.01 2.89 0.12
N LEU A 156 -11.87 3.45 -0.74
CA LEU A 156 -11.87 3.17 -2.18
C LEU A 156 -12.03 4.41 -3.05
N GLY A 157 -13.07 5.23 -2.82
CA GLY A 157 -13.36 6.40 -3.63
C GLY A 157 -12.81 7.69 -3.05
N TYR A 158 -12.87 8.77 -3.81
CA TYR A 158 -12.38 10.09 -3.39
C TYR A 158 -12.98 10.59 -2.09
N ALA A 159 -14.28 10.39 -1.87
CA ALA A 159 -14.94 10.80 -0.62
C ALA A 159 -14.33 10.13 0.61
N HIS A 160 -13.86 8.88 0.46
CA HIS A 160 -13.21 8.16 1.56
C HIS A 160 -11.82 8.72 1.87
N TYR A 161 -10.99 8.94 0.85
CA TYR A 161 -9.65 9.52 1.02
C TYR A 161 -9.71 10.94 1.55
N ILE A 162 -10.60 11.79 1.00
CA ILE A 162 -10.80 13.17 1.49
C ILE A 162 -11.25 13.17 2.94
N GLY A 163 -12.20 12.31 3.32
CA GLY A 163 -12.66 12.21 4.70
C GLY A 163 -11.57 11.72 5.65
N SER A 164 -10.73 10.75 5.24
CA SER A 164 -9.56 10.30 5.98
C SER A 164 -8.57 11.44 6.20
N ILE A 165 -8.19 12.14 5.12
CA ILE A 165 -7.26 13.28 5.19
C ILE A 165 -7.80 14.39 6.10
N GLN A 166 -9.06 14.79 5.95
CA GLN A 166 -9.67 15.83 6.78
C GLN A 166 -9.59 15.48 8.26
N TYR A 167 -9.86 14.23 8.59
CA TYR A 167 -9.79 13.80 9.98
C TYR A 167 -8.35 13.78 10.50
N ILE A 168 -7.41 13.17 9.79
CA ILE A 168 -5.99 13.13 10.18
C ILE A 168 -5.46 14.56 10.34
N ARG A 169 -5.73 15.42 9.35
CA ARG A 169 -5.32 16.81 9.39
C ARG A 169 -5.89 17.54 10.61
N SER A 170 -7.20 17.39 10.88
CA SER A 170 -7.84 18.07 12.00
C SER A 170 -7.23 17.70 13.34
N GLU A 171 -6.77 16.44 13.49
CA GLU A 171 -6.12 15.98 14.71
C GLU A 171 -4.67 16.48 14.83
N LEU A 172 -3.89 16.38 13.77
CA LEU A 172 -2.49 16.81 13.78
C LEU A 172 -2.32 18.31 13.90
N THR A 173 -3.24 19.10 13.30
CA THR A 173 -3.14 20.57 13.22
C THR A 173 -4.02 21.32 14.23
N LYS A 174 -4.81 20.61 15.07
CA LYS A 174 -5.63 21.29 16.09
C LYS A 174 -4.77 22.17 16.98
N THR A 175 -5.28 23.36 17.30
CA THR A 175 -4.60 24.30 18.19
C THR A 175 -4.39 23.67 19.57
N TYR A 176 -3.16 23.80 20.07
CA TYR A 176 -2.75 23.30 21.37
C TYR A 176 -2.58 24.46 22.33
N LYS A 177 -3.11 24.33 23.56
CA LYS A 177 -3.04 25.34 24.66
C LYS A 177 -2.88 26.79 24.17
N SER A 178 -2.93 27.80 24.66
CA SER A 178 -2.68 29.22 24.30
C SER A 178 -2.68 29.66 22.82
N GLY A 179 -3.01 28.80 21.80
CA GLY A 179 -3.05 29.15 20.38
C GLY A 179 -1.69 29.38 19.70
N LYS A 180 -0.59 29.04 20.36
CA LYS A 180 0.77 29.31 19.85
C LYS A 180 1.40 28.14 19.10
N SER A 181 0.88 26.92 19.27
CA SER A 181 1.38 25.72 18.61
C SER A 181 0.22 24.81 18.19
N PHE A 182 0.51 23.83 17.35
CA PHE A 182 -0.44 22.78 16.99
C PHE A 182 -0.05 21.46 17.66
N HIS A 183 -1.02 20.54 17.78
CA HIS A 183 -0.87 19.33 18.60
C HIS A 183 0.33 18.47 18.22
N LEU A 184 0.53 18.18 16.91
CA LEU A 184 1.69 17.40 16.47
C LEU A 184 3.01 18.07 16.87
N TYR A 185 3.11 19.40 16.79
CA TYR A 185 4.33 20.11 17.22
C TYR A 185 4.62 19.90 18.70
N ALA A 186 3.59 20.00 19.55
CA ALA A 186 3.71 19.73 20.99
C ALA A 186 4.15 18.29 21.26
N VAL A 187 3.60 17.32 20.51
CA VAL A 187 4.00 15.92 20.62
C VAL A 187 5.47 15.70 20.23
N LEU A 188 5.91 16.28 19.11
CA LEU A 188 7.30 16.13 18.63
C LEU A 188 8.33 16.80 19.52
N ASN A 189 7.94 17.85 20.24
CA ASN A 189 8.77 18.49 21.28
C ASN A 189 8.69 17.81 22.66
N GLY A 190 7.89 16.75 22.81
CA GLY A 190 7.72 16.06 24.10
C GLY A 190 6.88 16.82 25.11
N GLU A 191 6.14 17.85 24.70
CA GLU A 191 5.23 18.63 25.55
C GLU A 191 3.91 17.90 25.82
N GLU A 192 3.52 17.00 24.89
CA GLU A 192 2.32 16.17 24.98
C GLU A 192 2.63 14.74 24.46
N PRO A 193 1.93 13.72 24.99
CA PRO A 193 2.01 12.39 24.42
C PRO A 193 1.23 12.33 23.08
N PRO A 194 1.62 11.46 22.15
CA PRO A 194 0.80 11.18 20.97
C PRO A 194 -0.53 10.57 21.39
N VAL A 195 -1.57 10.78 20.59
CA VAL A 195 -2.85 10.10 20.82
C VAL A 195 -2.64 8.60 20.60
N PRO A 196 -2.96 7.75 21.58
CA PRO A 196 -2.69 6.31 21.50
C PRO A 196 -3.32 5.66 20.27
N ASN A 197 -2.61 4.68 19.70
CA ASN A 197 -3.07 3.84 18.60
C ASN A 197 -3.43 4.59 17.31
N ARG A 198 -2.94 5.80 17.12
CA ARG A 198 -3.12 6.57 15.87
C ARG A 198 -1.96 6.27 14.93
N TRP A 199 -2.17 5.42 13.94
CA TRP A 199 -1.12 4.94 13.03
C TRP A 199 -0.36 6.07 12.31
N TYR A 200 -1.00 7.19 11.99
CA TYR A 200 -0.37 8.28 11.26
C TYR A 200 0.69 9.06 12.05
N TYR A 201 0.74 8.95 13.39
CA TYR A 201 1.86 9.52 14.16
C TYR A 201 3.19 8.86 13.86
N HIS A 202 3.19 7.58 13.45
CA HIS A 202 4.41 6.87 13.08
C HIS A 202 5.15 7.57 11.92
N PHE A 203 4.45 8.23 11.01
CA PHE A 203 5.07 9.00 9.91
C PHE A 203 5.97 10.14 10.39
N PHE A 204 5.82 10.59 11.62
CA PHE A 204 6.55 11.72 12.19
C PHE A 204 7.51 11.32 13.32
N MET A 205 7.33 10.16 13.92
CA MET A 205 8.01 9.77 15.16
C MET A 205 8.89 8.53 15.01
N ASP A 206 8.56 7.61 14.10
CA ASP A 206 9.19 6.31 13.99
C ASP A 206 9.82 6.10 12.62
N ASP A 207 10.88 5.31 12.55
CA ASP A 207 11.46 4.94 11.27
C ASP A 207 10.54 3.97 10.54
N ILE A 208 10.17 4.30 9.29
CA ILE A 208 9.25 3.50 8.49
C ILE A 208 9.99 2.89 7.30
N TYR A 209 9.81 1.58 7.11
CA TYR A 209 10.25 0.86 5.93
C TYR A 209 9.05 0.46 5.10
N ILE A 210 8.96 0.98 3.87
CA ILE A 210 7.84 0.75 2.94
C ILE A 210 8.23 -0.36 1.97
N LEU A 211 7.42 -1.41 1.87
CA LEU A 211 7.67 -2.57 1.01
C LEU A 211 6.40 -3.02 0.28
N GLY A 212 6.53 -3.32 -1.01
CA GLY A 212 5.42 -3.84 -1.82
C GLY A 212 4.24 -2.87 -1.96
N PHE A 213 4.47 -1.57 -1.77
CA PHE A 213 3.49 -0.51 -1.91
C PHE A 213 3.82 0.32 -3.15
N GLY A 214 2.93 0.33 -4.14
CA GLY A 214 3.20 0.93 -5.45
C GLY A 214 3.30 2.45 -5.46
N MET A 215 2.89 3.13 -4.38
CA MET A 215 2.83 4.59 -4.29
C MET A 215 2.04 5.19 -5.47
N ASP A 216 0.87 4.61 -5.74
CA ASP A 216 -0.04 5.11 -6.78
C ASP A 216 -0.50 6.53 -6.45
N ALA A 217 -0.73 7.35 -7.49
CA ALA A 217 -1.25 8.72 -7.32
C ALA A 217 -2.62 8.77 -6.63
N ALA A 218 -3.35 7.67 -6.59
CA ALA A 218 -4.62 7.55 -5.88
C ALA A 218 -4.49 7.41 -4.36
N GLU A 219 -3.30 7.12 -3.84
CA GLU A 219 -3.02 6.97 -2.40
C GLU A 219 -2.88 8.35 -1.73
N LEU A 220 -3.93 9.15 -1.81
CA LEU A 220 -3.92 10.57 -1.49
C LEU A 220 -3.55 10.89 -0.04
N ASP A 221 -3.94 10.05 0.91
CA ASP A 221 -3.67 10.25 2.33
C ASP A 221 -2.20 9.99 2.66
N ILE A 222 -1.57 9.00 2.04
CA ILE A 222 -0.15 8.72 2.20
C ILE A 222 0.68 9.84 1.58
N TRP A 223 0.35 10.27 0.36
CA TRP A 223 1.01 11.42 -0.29
C TRP A 223 0.85 12.70 0.53
N TRP A 224 -0.33 12.93 1.09
CA TRP A 224 -0.57 14.07 1.97
C TRP A 224 0.31 14.03 3.23
N LEU A 225 0.43 12.86 3.88
CA LEU A 225 1.28 12.69 5.07
C LEU A 225 2.76 12.94 4.76
N LEU A 226 3.27 12.40 3.67
CA LEU A 226 4.67 12.62 3.25
C LEU A 226 4.93 14.10 2.94
N ASN A 227 4.04 14.75 2.18
CA ASN A 227 4.14 16.17 1.90
C ASN A 227 4.10 17.02 3.17
N TYR A 228 3.13 16.76 4.04
CA TYR A 228 2.99 17.51 5.30
C TYR A 228 4.21 17.31 6.22
N ARG A 229 4.78 16.11 6.25
CA ARG A 229 6.04 15.84 6.93
C ARG A 229 7.18 16.67 6.36
N ALA A 230 7.34 16.72 5.05
CA ALA A 230 8.38 17.51 4.37
C ALA A 230 8.20 19.01 4.64
N GLU A 231 6.98 19.54 4.61
CA GLU A 231 6.68 20.92 5.00
C GLU A 231 7.15 21.24 6.43
N LEU A 232 6.90 20.32 7.38
CA LEU A 232 7.34 20.50 8.76
C LEU A 232 8.85 20.44 8.91
N MET A 233 9.55 19.60 8.17
CA MET A 233 11.01 19.54 8.15
C MET A 233 11.61 20.85 7.65
N HIS A 234 11.03 21.47 6.62
CA HIS A 234 11.45 22.78 6.13
C HIS A 234 11.13 23.91 7.12
N ARG A 235 9.93 23.90 7.70
CA ARG A 235 9.49 24.98 8.60
C ARG A 235 10.17 24.93 9.96
N TYR A 236 10.49 23.73 10.45
CA TYR A 236 11.05 23.49 11.78
C TYR A 236 12.23 22.51 11.67
N PRO A 237 13.40 22.97 11.23
CA PRO A 237 14.58 22.11 11.07
C PRO A 237 14.94 21.39 12.37
N GLY A 238 15.12 20.08 12.30
CA GLY A 238 15.46 19.24 13.45
C GLY A 238 14.27 18.79 14.33
N LEU A 239 13.05 19.23 14.04
CA LEU A 239 11.84 18.77 14.77
C LEU A 239 11.53 17.30 14.46
N ILE A 240 11.61 16.91 13.21
CA ILE A 240 11.38 15.53 12.74
C ILE A 240 12.74 14.85 12.56
N LYS A 241 12.93 13.72 13.24
CA LYS A 241 14.22 12.99 13.28
C LYS A 241 14.15 11.60 12.70
N ASN A 242 12.95 11.08 12.48
CA ASN A 242 12.72 9.75 11.94
C ASN A 242 13.05 9.69 10.45
N LYS A 243 13.31 8.47 9.97
CA LYS A 243 13.55 8.17 8.57
C LYS A 243 12.35 7.45 7.96
N ILE A 244 12.11 7.68 6.68
CA ILE A 244 11.21 6.87 5.87
C ILE A 244 12.03 6.32 4.73
N VAL A 245 12.02 5.00 4.58
CA VAL A 245 12.79 4.26 3.57
C VAL A 245 11.81 3.51 2.66
N TYR A 246 11.86 3.80 1.37
CA TYR A 246 11.10 3.07 0.37
C TYR A 246 11.99 2.02 -0.29
N LEU A 247 11.63 0.75 -0.13
CA LEU A 247 12.34 -0.39 -0.69
C LEU A 247 11.77 -0.66 -2.08
N GLU A 248 12.40 -0.14 -3.12
CA GLU A 248 11.95 -0.26 -4.50
C GLU A 248 12.20 -1.68 -5.00
N THR A 249 11.11 -2.36 -5.37
CA THR A 249 11.12 -3.71 -5.92
C THR A 249 10.65 -3.76 -7.36
N ASP A 250 10.11 -2.66 -7.91
CA ASP A 250 9.70 -2.55 -9.29
C ASP A 250 10.88 -2.09 -10.16
N SER A 251 10.99 -2.61 -11.38
CA SER A 251 11.98 -2.19 -12.35
C SER A 251 11.33 -1.90 -13.69
N SER A 252 11.78 -0.86 -14.37
CA SER A 252 11.35 -0.59 -15.74
C SER A 252 11.63 -1.75 -16.67
N ASN A 253 12.67 -2.53 -16.40
CA ASN A 253 13.02 -3.72 -17.20
C ASN A 253 11.96 -4.82 -17.14
N ASP A 254 11.06 -4.82 -16.13
CA ASP A 254 9.93 -5.76 -16.05
C ASP A 254 8.95 -5.56 -17.21
N TYR A 255 8.97 -4.38 -17.82
CA TYR A 255 8.13 -3.98 -18.94
C TYR A 255 8.89 -3.95 -20.27
N ALA A 256 10.16 -4.39 -20.28
CA ALA A 256 10.96 -4.40 -21.50
C ALA A 256 10.29 -5.26 -22.60
N PRO A 257 10.31 -4.80 -23.86
CA PRO A 257 9.73 -5.55 -24.95
C PRO A 257 10.32 -6.95 -25.04
N LYS A 258 9.44 -7.96 -25.11
CA LYS A 258 9.84 -9.37 -25.22
C LYS A 258 10.31 -9.74 -26.63
N HIS A 259 9.99 -8.89 -27.61
CA HIS A 259 10.34 -9.11 -29.01
C HIS A 259 11.59 -8.31 -29.37
N ILE A 260 12.52 -8.95 -30.06
CA ILE A 260 13.70 -8.29 -30.59
C ILE A 260 13.31 -7.59 -31.90
N TRP A 261 13.72 -6.33 -32.09
CA TRP A 261 13.35 -5.49 -33.25
C TRP A 261 13.63 -6.20 -34.59
N GLU A 262 14.74 -6.87 -34.70
CA GLU A 262 15.14 -7.62 -35.92
C GLU A 262 14.19 -8.75 -36.31
N SER A 263 13.46 -9.33 -35.35
CA SER A 263 12.44 -10.35 -35.61
C SER A 263 11.08 -9.76 -35.99
N VAL A 264 10.88 -8.47 -35.70
CA VAL A 264 9.61 -7.73 -35.85
C VAL A 264 9.40 -7.17 -37.25
N GLU A 265 10.48 -7.02 -38.04
CA GLU A 265 10.38 -6.47 -39.40
C GLU A 265 9.63 -7.39 -40.40
N LYS A 266 9.41 -8.64 -40.02
CA LYS A 266 8.86 -9.68 -40.91
C LYS A 266 7.34 -9.87 -40.82
N ASP A 267 6.68 -9.39 -39.77
CA ASP A 267 5.25 -9.60 -39.54
C ASP A 267 4.58 -8.38 -38.92
N ALA A 268 3.53 -7.85 -39.55
CA ALA A 268 2.82 -6.65 -39.14
C ALA A 268 2.20 -6.73 -37.72
N LYS A 269 1.67 -7.91 -37.36
CA LYS A 269 1.03 -8.13 -36.05
C LYS A 269 2.06 -8.14 -34.92
N THR A 270 3.22 -8.72 -35.13
CA THR A 270 4.34 -8.76 -34.20
C THR A 270 4.93 -7.35 -34.02
N ARG A 271 4.96 -6.56 -35.10
CA ARG A 271 5.41 -5.17 -35.07
C ARG A 271 4.49 -4.29 -34.23
N GLU A 272 3.18 -4.41 -34.39
CA GLU A 272 2.19 -3.67 -33.60
C GLU A 272 2.33 -3.97 -32.12
N LYS A 273 2.44 -5.25 -31.76
CA LYS A 273 2.66 -5.70 -30.39
C LYS A 273 3.97 -5.17 -29.78
N TYR A 274 5.06 -5.18 -30.54
CA TYR A 274 6.33 -4.60 -30.10
C TYR A 274 6.21 -3.10 -29.82
N ILE A 275 5.54 -2.37 -30.68
CA ILE A 275 5.32 -0.93 -30.48
C ILE A 275 4.52 -0.68 -29.21
N GLU A 276 3.45 -1.45 -28.96
CA GLU A 276 2.68 -1.35 -27.72
C GLU A 276 3.53 -1.66 -26.48
N GLU A 277 4.31 -2.74 -26.52
CA GLU A 277 5.22 -3.11 -25.42
C GLU A 277 6.27 -2.01 -25.18
N LYS A 278 6.84 -1.44 -26.23
CA LYS A 278 7.83 -0.36 -26.13
C LYS A 278 7.21 0.92 -25.52
N ILE A 279 6.04 1.32 -25.96
CA ILE A 279 5.32 2.47 -25.39
C ILE A 279 5.05 2.24 -23.90
N CYS A 280 4.61 1.03 -23.54
CA CYS A 280 4.38 0.65 -22.15
C CYS A 280 5.66 0.72 -21.31
N TYR A 281 6.78 0.21 -21.85
CA TYR A 281 8.09 0.26 -21.21
C TYR A 281 8.55 1.70 -20.93
N GLU A 282 8.57 2.56 -21.96
CA GLU A 282 9.01 3.95 -21.80
C GLU A 282 8.14 4.70 -20.78
N ARG A 283 6.81 4.52 -20.86
CA ARG A 283 5.88 5.13 -19.91
C ARG A 283 6.14 4.67 -18.46
N ASN A 284 6.33 3.38 -18.23
CA ASN A 284 6.58 2.87 -16.88
C ASN A 284 7.94 3.32 -16.36
N LYS A 285 8.94 3.45 -17.24
CA LYS A 285 10.23 4.01 -16.88
C LYS A 285 10.09 5.46 -16.38
N GLU A 286 9.39 6.30 -17.13
CA GLU A 286 9.12 7.69 -16.73
C GLU A 286 8.38 7.75 -15.38
N ILE A 287 7.33 6.94 -15.19
CA ILE A 287 6.56 6.89 -13.94
C ILE A 287 7.45 6.51 -12.74
N LEU A 288 8.34 5.54 -12.90
CA LEU A 288 9.24 5.11 -11.82
C LEU A 288 10.27 6.20 -11.49
N GLU A 289 10.82 6.88 -12.49
CA GLU A 289 11.75 8.00 -12.30
C GLU A 289 11.06 9.17 -11.61
N GLU A 290 9.88 9.59 -12.06
CA GLU A 290 9.10 10.67 -11.45
C GLU A 290 8.69 10.33 -10.00
N LYS A 291 8.26 9.10 -9.74
CA LYS A 291 7.95 8.61 -8.39
C LYS A 291 9.16 8.74 -7.46
N LYS A 292 10.34 8.34 -7.93
CA LYS A 292 11.58 8.44 -7.16
C LYS A 292 11.91 9.89 -6.81
N ILE A 293 11.87 10.78 -7.81
CA ILE A 293 12.13 12.22 -7.61
C ILE A 293 11.15 12.79 -6.56
N LEU A 294 9.87 12.42 -6.65
CA LEU A 294 8.85 12.91 -5.73
C LEU A 294 9.09 12.39 -4.30
N LEU A 295 9.42 11.11 -4.14
CA LEU A 295 9.74 10.51 -2.84
C LEU A 295 10.97 11.17 -2.21
N GLU A 296 12.06 11.34 -2.96
CA GLU A 296 13.28 12.00 -2.50
C GLU A 296 13.01 13.47 -2.11
N THR A 297 12.15 14.18 -2.88
CA THR A 297 11.71 15.55 -2.56
C THR A 297 10.94 15.61 -1.23
N PHE A 298 10.20 14.56 -0.89
CA PHE A 298 9.51 14.46 0.40
C PHE A 298 10.40 13.85 1.52
N HIS A 299 11.70 13.82 1.32
CA HIS A 299 12.68 13.28 2.28
C HIS A 299 12.42 11.79 2.61
N VAL A 300 12.04 11.01 1.61
CA VAL A 300 11.96 9.55 1.68
C VAL A 300 13.22 9.00 1.00
N GLU A 301 13.99 8.17 1.70
CA GLU A 301 15.14 7.47 1.15
C GLU A 301 14.66 6.35 0.23
N VAL A 302 15.08 6.33 -1.02
CA VAL A 302 14.74 5.25 -1.96
C VAL A 302 15.91 4.29 -2.07
N VAL A 303 15.67 3.02 -1.67
CA VAL A 303 16.65 1.95 -1.74
C VAL A 303 16.26 0.99 -2.86
N ASP A 304 17.07 0.94 -3.89
CA ASP A 304 16.88 0.01 -5.01
C ASP A 304 17.20 -1.43 -4.58
N CYS A 305 16.18 -2.28 -4.56
CA CYS A 305 16.29 -3.72 -4.32
C CYS A 305 16.29 -4.53 -5.62
N THR A 306 16.25 -3.88 -6.78
CA THR A 306 16.35 -4.53 -8.09
C THR A 306 17.81 -4.80 -8.44
N ASN A 307 18.05 -5.78 -9.33
CA ASN A 307 19.37 -6.01 -9.89
C ASN A 307 19.19 -6.19 -11.42
N GLN A 308 20.08 -5.58 -12.19
CA GLN A 308 20.04 -5.68 -13.66
C GLN A 308 20.10 -7.15 -14.14
N SER A 309 20.78 -8.03 -13.40
CA SER A 309 20.82 -9.46 -13.73
C SER A 309 19.50 -10.22 -13.51
N ASP A 310 18.52 -9.62 -12.80
CA ASP A 310 17.23 -10.26 -12.56
C ASP A 310 16.39 -10.39 -13.86
N SER A 311 16.63 -9.52 -14.83
CA SER A 311 15.88 -9.44 -16.08
C SER A 311 16.47 -10.30 -17.22
N GLU A 312 17.53 -11.08 -16.97
CA GLU A 312 18.13 -11.93 -18.01
C GLU A 312 17.22 -13.10 -18.38
N ASN A 313 16.85 -13.10 -19.65
CA ASN A 313 16.20 -14.12 -20.46
C ASN A 313 15.65 -15.37 -19.78
N GLY A 314 14.33 -15.47 -19.68
CA GLY A 314 13.63 -16.73 -19.43
C GLY A 314 13.37 -17.06 -17.95
N VAL A 315 13.71 -16.18 -17.03
CA VAL A 315 13.37 -16.35 -15.61
C VAL A 315 11.92 -15.91 -15.38
N ASP A 316 11.13 -16.76 -14.73
CA ASP A 316 9.76 -16.44 -14.35
C ASP A 316 9.72 -15.16 -13.48
N SER A 317 8.81 -14.24 -13.79
CA SER A 317 8.59 -13.00 -13.02
C SER A 317 8.46 -13.26 -11.52
N HIS A 318 7.84 -14.37 -11.13
CA HIS A 318 7.71 -14.80 -9.74
C HIS A 318 9.09 -15.02 -9.06
N CYS A 319 10.04 -15.63 -9.74
CA CYS A 319 11.40 -15.82 -9.22
C CYS A 319 12.14 -14.48 -9.08
N ILE A 320 11.94 -13.56 -10.01
CA ILE A 320 12.57 -12.23 -10.02
C ILE A 320 12.12 -11.41 -8.79
N TYR A 321 10.83 -11.27 -8.58
CA TYR A 321 10.29 -10.54 -7.41
C TYR A 321 10.67 -11.21 -6.09
N GLY A 322 10.73 -12.54 -6.03
CA GLY A 322 11.22 -13.27 -4.87
C GLY A 322 12.60 -12.83 -4.44
N LYS A 323 13.55 -12.77 -5.36
CA LYS A 323 14.93 -12.29 -5.11
C LYS A 323 14.96 -10.84 -4.65
N ARG A 324 14.11 -9.96 -5.18
CA ARG A 324 14.03 -8.55 -4.79
C ARG A 324 13.51 -8.40 -3.36
N TYR A 325 12.45 -9.12 -2.99
CA TYR A 325 11.96 -9.16 -1.62
C TYR A 325 13.01 -9.75 -0.67
N GLU A 326 13.75 -10.79 -1.06
CA GLU A 326 14.85 -11.33 -0.27
C GLU A 326 15.99 -10.32 -0.04
N ARG A 327 16.28 -9.46 -1.03
CA ARG A 327 17.26 -8.35 -0.86
C ARG A 327 16.73 -7.23 0.04
N ALA A 328 15.44 -7.01 0.09
CA ALA A 328 14.82 -6.01 0.96
C ALA A 328 14.82 -6.45 2.45
N MET A 329 14.67 -7.75 2.73
CA MET A 329 14.55 -8.27 4.10
C MET A 329 15.75 -7.98 5.03
N PRO A 330 17.03 -8.08 4.60
CA PRO A 330 18.16 -7.69 5.44
C PRO A 330 18.09 -6.22 5.87
N ARG A 331 17.63 -5.33 5.01
CA ARG A 331 17.45 -3.90 5.32
C ARG A 331 16.43 -3.68 6.44
N LEU A 332 15.36 -4.48 6.45
CA LEU A 332 14.38 -4.47 7.54
C LEU A 332 15.00 -4.97 8.85
N ARG A 333 15.77 -6.06 8.78
CA ARG A 333 16.45 -6.63 9.96
C ARG A 333 17.51 -5.69 10.54
N ASP A 334 18.36 -5.11 9.70
CA ASP A 334 19.42 -4.20 10.11
C ASP A 334 18.84 -2.92 10.72
N GLY A 335 17.76 -2.38 10.12
CA GLY A 335 17.02 -1.27 10.68
C GLY A 335 16.39 -1.60 12.04
N CYS A 336 15.90 -2.82 12.24
CA CYS A 336 15.36 -3.29 13.52
C CYS A 336 16.45 -3.55 14.57
N ALA A 337 17.64 -4.04 14.17
CA ALA A 337 18.75 -4.34 15.08
C ALA A 337 19.39 -3.10 15.70
N LEU A 338 19.36 -1.97 15.00
CA LEU A 338 19.88 -0.68 15.51
C LEU A 338 18.99 -0.02 16.57
N ALA A 339 17.81 -0.57 16.84
CA ALA A 339 16.82 -0.02 17.77
C ALA A 339 16.77 -0.78 19.13
N LEU A 340 17.63 -1.75 19.37
CA LEU A 340 17.78 -2.36 20.70
C LEU A 340 18.72 -1.51 21.55
N PRO A 341 18.31 -1.12 22.78
CA PRO A 341 19.09 -0.28 23.67
C PRO A 341 20.37 -0.96 24.16
#